data_4e509d9cb80afc9778f0a287f060b19d
#
_entry.id   4e509d9cb80afc9778f0a287f060b19d
#
_cell.length_a   1.000
_cell.length_b   1.000
_cell.length_c   1.000
_cell.angle_alpha   90.00
_cell.angle_beta   90.00
_cell.angle_gamma   90.00
#
_symmetry.space_group_name_H-M   'P 1'
#
loop_
_entity.id
_entity.type
_entity.pdbx_description
1 polymer ?
#
loop_
_entity_poly.entity_id
_entity_poly.type
_entity_poly.pdbx_seq_one_letter_code
_entity_poly.pdbx_strand_id
1 'polypeptide(L)'
;KLKQSASEINAELLRQYTEIQNVFKEFEVQDVIPTPAQIKEAFNLKTKGEKKENHEEKQKAELDFMKVFNEFVAECSKQNDWSSSTLKKFATVKKHIYTFDPNTTFDSWTEKHFNDYIEFLRTEKNMRNTSIAKQTKFVKWFLRWSNRKGYHQNMAYDKFTPKMKSA
;
A
#
# COMPACT_ATOMS: atom_id res chain seq x y z
N LYS A 1 4.72 -14.03 23.25
CA LYS A 1 5.65 -12.89 23.35
C LYS A 1 6.92 -13.30 22.62
N LEU A 2 7.16 -12.76 21.42
CA LEU A 2 8.43 -12.90 20.70
C LEU A 2 9.52 -12.21 21.53
N LYS A 3 10.56 -12.96 21.90
CA LYS A 3 11.75 -12.38 22.51
C LYS A 3 12.50 -11.63 21.41
N GLN A 4 12.58 -10.31 21.52
CA GLN A 4 13.48 -9.53 20.67
C GLN A 4 14.91 -10.03 20.85
N SER A 5 15.65 -10.14 19.75
CA SER A 5 17.04 -10.56 19.79
C SER A 5 17.90 -9.46 20.46
N ALA A 6 19.01 -9.83 21.12
CA ALA A 6 19.93 -8.86 21.71
C ALA A 6 20.45 -7.84 20.67
N SER A 7 20.59 -8.26 19.41
CA SER A 7 20.97 -7.40 18.28
C SER A 7 19.94 -6.31 18.01
N GLU A 8 18.64 -6.64 18.02
CA GLU A 8 17.57 -5.67 17.81
C GLU A 8 17.47 -4.65 18.94
N ILE A 9 17.65 -5.11 20.20
CA ILE A 9 17.69 -4.23 21.37
C ILE A 9 18.87 -3.27 21.28
N ASN A 10 20.06 -3.75 20.94
CA ASN A 10 21.25 -2.91 20.79
C ASN A 10 21.12 -1.90 19.64
N ALA A 11 20.52 -2.28 18.53
CA ALA A 11 20.26 -1.37 17.41
C ALA A 11 19.29 -0.25 17.82
N GLU A 12 18.23 -0.59 18.56
CA GLU A 12 17.28 0.41 19.05
C GLU A 12 17.89 1.36 20.08
N LEU A 13 18.73 0.84 21.01
CA LEU A 13 19.46 1.67 21.97
C LEU A 13 20.42 2.63 21.27
N LEU A 14 21.16 2.16 20.26
CA LEU A 14 22.08 3.00 19.49
C LEU A 14 21.31 4.10 18.73
N ARG A 15 20.17 3.80 18.16
CA ARG A 15 19.29 4.77 17.49
C ARG A 15 18.85 5.86 18.47
N GLN A 16 18.33 5.47 19.64
CA GLN A 16 17.86 6.41 20.66
C GLN A 16 19.01 7.30 21.18
N TYR A 17 20.20 6.72 21.35
CA TYR A 17 21.39 7.48 21.73
C TYR A 17 21.75 8.53 20.69
N THR A 18 21.73 8.17 19.41
CA THR A 18 22.02 9.09 18.31
C THR A 18 20.99 10.25 18.27
N GLU A 19 19.71 9.95 18.48
CA GLU A 19 18.66 10.98 18.51
C GLU A 19 18.84 11.95 19.68
N ILE A 20 19.22 11.46 20.86
CA ILE A 20 19.52 12.33 22.00
C ILE A 20 20.73 13.24 21.68
N GLN A 21 21.78 12.71 21.06
CA GLN A 21 22.92 13.53 20.63
C GLN A 21 22.55 14.60 19.62
N ASN A 22 21.65 14.29 18.68
CA ASN A 22 21.15 15.27 17.70
C ASN A 22 20.36 16.38 18.38
N VAL A 23 19.56 16.07 19.39
CA VAL A 23 18.84 17.08 20.19
C VAL A 23 19.81 18.00 20.90
N PHE A 24 20.88 17.47 21.50
CA PHE A 24 21.92 18.30 22.12
C PHE A 24 22.61 19.24 21.14
N LYS A 25 22.99 18.75 19.96
CA LYS A 25 23.62 19.55 18.91
C LYS A 25 22.72 20.72 18.43
N GLU A 26 21.43 20.53 18.39
CA GLU A 26 20.48 21.59 18.02
C GLU A 26 20.47 22.73 19.05
N PHE A 27 20.56 22.42 20.33
CA PHE A 27 20.69 23.42 21.39
C PHE A 27 22.08 24.10 21.38
N GLU A 28 23.16 23.35 21.07
CA GLU A 28 24.48 23.91 20.88
C GLU A 28 24.52 24.95 19.74
N VAL A 29 23.90 24.64 18.61
CA VAL A 29 23.82 25.57 17.46
C VAL A 29 23.07 26.86 17.82
N GLN A 30 22.12 26.79 18.77
CA GLN A 30 21.35 27.92 19.25
C GLN A 30 22.03 28.68 20.42
N ASP A 31 23.23 28.23 20.83
CA ASP A 31 23.97 28.74 21.98
C ASP A 31 23.21 28.71 23.31
N VAL A 32 22.35 27.68 23.47
CA VAL A 32 21.46 27.47 24.62
C VAL A 32 21.92 26.23 25.38
N ILE A 33 22.10 26.36 26.69
CA ILE A 33 22.30 25.22 27.59
C ILE A 33 20.92 24.65 27.95
N PRO A 34 20.55 23.46 27.43
CA PRO A 34 19.20 22.93 27.65
C PRO A 34 19.04 22.37 29.05
N THR A 35 17.87 22.57 29.62
CA THR A 35 17.44 21.86 30.83
C THR A 35 17.04 20.43 30.53
N PRO A 36 17.08 19.49 31.51
CA PRO A 36 16.63 18.12 31.29
C PRO A 36 15.18 18.01 30.78
N ALA A 37 14.32 18.95 31.18
CA ALA A 37 12.93 19.01 30.71
C ALA A 37 12.85 19.36 29.21
N GLN A 38 13.62 20.33 28.75
CA GLN A 38 13.70 20.72 27.33
C GLN A 38 14.25 19.62 26.45
N ILE A 39 15.29 18.90 26.90
CA ILE A 39 15.84 17.74 26.17
C ILE A 39 14.77 16.65 26.03
N LYS A 40 14.05 16.34 27.12
CA LYS A 40 12.99 15.32 27.12
C LYS A 40 11.84 15.71 26.20
N GLU A 41 11.46 16.98 26.19
CA GLU A 41 10.40 17.47 25.32
C GLU A 41 10.80 17.42 23.84
N ALA A 42 11.98 17.93 23.48
CA ALA A 42 12.52 17.89 22.13
C ALA A 42 12.70 16.45 21.60
N PHE A 43 13.20 15.55 22.44
CA PHE A 43 13.31 14.14 22.11
C PHE A 43 11.94 13.48 21.90
N ASN A 44 10.95 13.79 22.75
CA ASN A 44 9.60 13.26 22.61
C ASN A 44 8.89 13.82 21.36
N LEU A 45 9.12 15.05 20.99
CA LEU A 45 8.57 15.65 19.77
C LEU A 45 9.11 14.95 18.52
N LYS A 46 10.43 14.71 18.44
CA LYS A 46 11.06 13.98 17.34
C LYS A 46 10.58 12.53 17.27
N THR A 47 10.65 11.81 18.38
CA THR A 47 10.25 10.39 18.41
C THR A 47 8.75 10.18 18.22
N LYS A 48 7.89 11.17 18.58
CA LYS A 48 6.45 11.13 18.27
C LYS A 48 6.18 11.43 16.79
N GLY A 49 6.96 12.31 16.16
CA GLY A 49 6.92 12.55 14.72
C GLY A 49 7.29 11.28 13.95
N GLU A 50 8.43 10.68 14.24
CA GLU A 50 8.88 9.42 13.63
C GLU A 50 7.93 8.23 13.92
N LYS A 51 7.31 8.17 15.12
CA LYS A 51 6.29 7.16 15.43
C LYS A 51 5.01 7.37 14.65
N LYS A 52 4.63 8.61 14.31
CA LYS A 52 3.50 8.87 13.43
C LYS A 52 3.82 8.50 11.99
N GLU A 53 4.97 8.91 11.45
CA GLU A 53 5.40 8.53 10.11
C GLU A 53 5.61 7.00 9.99
N ASN A 54 6.28 6.36 10.96
CA ASN A 54 6.40 4.90 11.00
C ASN A 54 5.06 4.17 11.25
N HIS A 55 4.09 4.81 11.91
CA HIS A 55 2.76 4.21 12.10
C HIS A 55 1.91 4.36 10.82
N GLU A 56 2.06 5.46 10.10
CA GLU A 56 1.42 5.66 8.81
C GLU A 56 2.06 4.79 7.71
N GLU A 57 3.40 4.64 7.70
CA GLU A 57 4.09 3.71 6.82
C GLU A 57 3.82 2.24 7.17
N LYS A 58 3.74 1.87 8.46
CA LYS A 58 3.35 0.51 8.87
C LYS A 58 1.87 0.24 8.61
N GLN A 59 0.97 1.21 8.76
CA GLN A 59 -0.42 1.05 8.35
C GLN A 59 -0.56 0.96 6.83
N LYS A 60 0.28 1.67 6.06
CA LYS A 60 0.39 1.49 4.61
C LYS A 60 0.96 0.12 4.21
N ALA A 61 1.97 -0.37 4.94
CA ALA A 61 2.59 -1.69 4.69
C ALA A 61 1.70 -2.87 5.14
N GLU A 62 0.81 -2.67 6.12
CA GLU A 62 -0.16 -3.68 6.57
C GLU A 62 -1.46 -3.68 5.75
N LEU A 63 -1.62 -2.76 4.81
CA LEU A 63 -2.78 -2.73 3.93
C LEU A 63 -2.60 -3.78 2.82
N ASP A 64 -2.85 -5.02 3.16
CA ASP A 64 -2.82 -6.14 2.23
C ASP A 64 -3.84 -5.92 1.11
N PHE A 65 -3.34 -5.60 -0.08
CA PHE A 65 -4.13 -5.39 -1.29
C PHE A 65 -5.14 -6.53 -1.53
N MET A 66 -4.72 -7.77 -1.29
CA MET A 66 -5.57 -8.95 -1.49
C MET A 66 -6.65 -9.08 -0.42
N LYS A 67 -6.37 -8.62 0.80
CA LYS A 67 -7.36 -8.57 1.89
C LYS A 67 -8.44 -7.54 1.58
N VAL A 68 -8.04 -6.33 1.17
CA VAL A 68 -8.98 -5.27 0.76
C VAL A 68 -9.78 -5.70 -0.48
N PHE A 69 -9.18 -6.47 -1.40
CA PHE A 69 -9.91 -7.03 -2.53
C PHE A 69 -11.03 -7.99 -2.09
N ASN A 70 -10.80 -8.80 -1.07
CA ASN A 70 -11.84 -9.66 -0.50
C ASN A 70 -12.97 -8.86 0.15
N GLU A 71 -12.63 -7.79 0.86
CA GLU A 71 -13.62 -6.87 1.46
C GLU A 71 -14.49 -6.22 0.37
N PHE A 72 -13.87 -5.74 -0.71
CA PHE A 72 -14.58 -5.23 -1.87
C PHE A 72 -15.58 -6.23 -2.44
N VAL A 73 -15.14 -7.48 -2.67
CA VAL A 73 -16.01 -8.53 -3.21
C VAL A 73 -17.15 -8.83 -2.23
N ALA A 74 -16.87 -8.93 -0.93
CA ALA A 74 -17.86 -9.21 0.09
C ALA A 74 -18.91 -8.09 0.22
N GLU A 75 -18.49 -6.83 0.19
CA GLU A 75 -19.39 -5.68 0.30
C GLU A 75 -20.23 -5.52 -0.99
N CYS A 76 -19.57 -5.45 -2.15
CA CYS A 76 -20.22 -5.21 -3.41
C CYS A 76 -21.16 -6.37 -3.83
N SER A 77 -20.81 -7.61 -3.46
CA SER A 77 -21.69 -8.75 -3.75
C SER A 77 -23.01 -8.67 -3.02
N LYS A 78 -23.00 -8.20 -1.77
CA LYS A 78 -24.23 -7.99 -0.98
C LYS A 78 -25.03 -6.80 -1.49
N GLN A 79 -24.35 -5.69 -1.82
CA GLN A 79 -25.04 -4.48 -2.30
C GLN A 79 -25.71 -4.65 -3.67
N ASN A 80 -25.12 -5.47 -4.55
CA ASN A 80 -25.55 -5.62 -5.93
C ASN A 80 -26.14 -7.01 -6.24
N ASP A 81 -26.38 -7.82 -5.23
CA ASP A 81 -26.91 -9.19 -5.35
C ASP A 81 -26.20 -10.01 -6.45
N TRP A 82 -24.86 -10.12 -6.35
CA TRP A 82 -24.08 -10.77 -7.38
C TRP A 82 -24.37 -12.25 -7.50
N SER A 83 -24.60 -12.69 -8.72
CA SER A 83 -24.72 -14.11 -9.04
C SER A 83 -23.40 -14.86 -8.76
N SER A 84 -23.49 -16.17 -8.57
CA SER A 84 -22.33 -17.06 -8.42
C SER A 84 -21.34 -16.94 -9.59
N SER A 85 -21.84 -16.69 -10.80
CA SER A 85 -20.99 -16.47 -11.98
C SER A 85 -20.18 -15.18 -11.90
N THR A 86 -20.74 -14.12 -11.31
CA THR A 86 -20.03 -12.86 -11.07
C THR A 86 -18.95 -13.04 -10.02
N LEU A 87 -19.24 -13.72 -8.92
CA LEU A 87 -18.26 -14.03 -7.88
C LEU A 87 -17.06 -14.83 -8.45
N LYS A 88 -17.31 -15.83 -9.30
CA LYS A 88 -16.26 -16.59 -9.99
C LYS A 88 -15.39 -15.70 -10.87
N LYS A 89 -15.95 -14.69 -11.55
CA LYS A 89 -15.17 -13.72 -12.35
C LYS A 89 -14.21 -12.91 -11.47
N PHE A 90 -14.66 -12.40 -10.32
CA PHE A 90 -13.79 -11.68 -9.39
C PHE A 90 -12.73 -12.57 -8.75
N ALA A 91 -13.05 -13.83 -8.42
CA ALA A 91 -12.06 -14.79 -7.96
C ALA A 91 -10.96 -15.03 -9.01
N THR A 92 -11.34 -15.10 -10.30
CA THR A 92 -10.38 -15.22 -11.41
C THR A 92 -9.52 -13.96 -11.55
N VAL A 93 -10.10 -12.77 -11.44
CA VAL A 93 -9.35 -11.50 -11.47
C VAL A 93 -8.33 -11.46 -10.33
N LYS A 94 -8.76 -11.80 -9.10
CA LYS A 94 -7.86 -11.88 -7.93
C LYS A 94 -6.69 -12.83 -8.17
N LYS A 95 -6.97 -14.03 -8.70
CA LYS A 95 -5.95 -15.02 -9.02
C LYS A 95 -4.96 -14.50 -10.05
N HIS A 96 -5.43 -13.82 -11.10
CA HIS A 96 -4.56 -13.25 -12.12
C HIS A 96 -3.67 -12.13 -11.58
N ILE A 97 -4.22 -11.23 -10.76
CA ILE A 97 -3.42 -10.18 -10.09
C ILE A 97 -2.34 -10.81 -9.22
N TYR A 98 -2.69 -11.78 -8.39
CA TYR A 98 -1.74 -12.45 -7.50
C TYR A 98 -0.65 -13.23 -8.28
N THR A 99 -1.01 -13.87 -9.40
CA THR A 99 -0.03 -14.57 -10.25
C THR A 99 0.89 -13.59 -10.97
N PHE A 100 0.39 -12.42 -11.36
CA PHE A 100 1.14 -11.38 -12.03
C PHE A 100 2.12 -10.69 -11.08
N ASP A 101 1.65 -10.25 -9.93
CA ASP A 101 2.44 -9.57 -8.90
C ASP A 101 1.90 -9.92 -7.50
N PRO A 102 2.52 -10.91 -6.82
CA PRO A 102 2.13 -11.32 -5.47
C PRO A 102 2.28 -10.20 -4.42
N ASN A 103 3.19 -9.26 -4.66
CA ASN A 103 3.51 -8.14 -3.77
C ASN A 103 2.87 -6.83 -4.22
N THR A 104 1.86 -6.89 -5.07
CA THR A 104 1.19 -5.70 -5.59
C THR A 104 0.61 -4.85 -4.46
N THR A 105 0.76 -3.54 -4.58
CA THR A 105 0.22 -2.54 -3.67
C THR A 105 -0.69 -1.59 -4.44
N PHE A 106 -1.43 -0.73 -3.76
CA PHE A 106 -2.25 0.29 -4.42
C PHE A 106 -1.41 1.29 -5.22
N ASP A 107 -0.20 1.62 -4.74
CA ASP A 107 0.67 2.59 -5.39
C ASP A 107 1.39 2.01 -6.62
N SER A 108 1.50 0.67 -6.72
CA SER A 108 2.10 0.03 -7.89
C SER A 108 1.23 0.15 -9.16
N TRP A 109 -0.09 0.38 -9.05
CA TRP A 109 -1.03 0.47 -10.17
C TRP A 109 -0.89 1.80 -10.95
N THR A 110 0.28 2.00 -11.54
CA THR A 110 0.58 3.05 -12.50
C THR A 110 0.13 2.66 -13.92
N GLU A 111 0.19 3.60 -14.88
CA GLU A 111 -0.08 3.31 -16.30
C GLU A 111 0.82 2.18 -16.84
N LYS A 112 2.11 2.17 -16.45
CA LYS A 112 3.05 1.11 -16.79
C LYS A 112 2.59 -0.24 -16.26
N HIS A 113 2.26 -0.31 -14.98
CA HIS A 113 1.83 -1.56 -14.33
C HIS A 113 0.54 -2.13 -14.97
N PHE A 114 -0.40 -1.27 -15.36
CA PHE A 114 -1.56 -1.71 -16.14
C PHE A 114 -1.20 -2.28 -17.49
N ASN A 115 -0.24 -1.68 -18.21
CA ASN A 115 0.22 -2.19 -19.50
C ASN A 115 0.94 -3.54 -19.35
N ASP A 116 1.78 -3.68 -18.32
CA ASP A 116 2.48 -4.93 -17.99
C ASP A 116 1.46 -6.04 -17.61
N TYR A 117 0.43 -5.71 -16.84
CA TYR A 117 -0.66 -6.63 -16.52
C TYR A 117 -1.45 -7.07 -17.76
N ILE A 118 -1.75 -6.16 -18.68
CA ILE A 118 -2.42 -6.47 -19.93
C ILE A 118 -1.57 -7.41 -20.79
N GLU A 119 -0.26 -7.16 -20.86
CA GLU A 119 0.67 -8.02 -21.60
C GLU A 119 0.73 -9.41 -20.96
N PHE A 120 0.83 -9.52 -19.65
CA PHE A 120 0.74 -10.79 -18.93
C PHE A 120 -0.55 -11.55 -19.25
N LEU A 121 -1.71 -10.88 -19.24
CA LEU A 121 -2.98 -11.52 -19.58
C LEU A 121 -3.02 -12.01 -21.04
N ARG A 122 -2.35 -11.30 -21.94
CA ARG A 122 -2.28 -11.66 -23.37
C ARG A 122 -1.34 -12.83 -23.61
N THR A 123 -0.12 -12.76 -23.06
CA THR A 123 0.95 -13.72 -23.35
C THR A 123 0.85 -14.98 -22.49
N GLU A 124 0.70 -14.83 -21.17
CA GLU A 124 0.72 -15.99 -20.27
C GLU A 124 -0.66 -16.61 -20.04
N LYS A 125 -1.73 -15.83 -20.12
CA LYS A 125 -3.10 -16.34 -19.96
C LYS A 125 -3.83 -16.55 -21.27
N ASN A 126 -3.20 -16.21 -22.41
CA ASN A 126 -3.77 -16.38 -23.76
C ASN A 126 -5.17 -15.74 -23.90
N MET A 127 -5.40 -14.60 -23.26
CA MET A 127 -6.70 -13.98 -23.22
C MET A 127 -6.95 -13.09 -24.46
N ARG A 128 -8.18 -13.12 -24.96
CA ARG A 128 -8.62 -12.21 -26.03
C ARG A 128 -8.79 -10.78 -25.49
N ASN A 129 -8.61 -9.79 -26.37
CA ASN A 129 -8.73 -8.36 -26.02
C ASN A 129 -10.04 -8.02 -25.30
N THR A 130 -11.16 -8.60 -25.70
CA THR A 130 -12.45 -8.40 -25.05
C THR A 130 -12.48 -8.88 -23.59
N SER A 131 -11.80 -9.99 -23.30
CA SER A 131 -11.67 -10.53 -21.94
C SER A 131 -10.72 -9.71 -21.09
N ILE A 132 -9.59 -9.28 -21.67
CA ILE A 132 -8.61 -8.38 -21.03
C ILE A 132 -9.29 -7.05 -20.67
N ALA A 133 -10.06 -6.46 -21.59
CA ALA A 133 -10.80 -5.23 -21.32
C ALA A 133 -11.77 -5.36 -20.13
N LYS A 134 -12.47 -6.51 -20.03
CA LYS A 134 -13.34 -6.80 -18.89
C LYS A 134 -12.57 -6.92 -17.59
N GLN A 135 -11.43 -7.62 -17.58
CA GLN A 135 -10.57 -7.74 -16.41
C GLN A 135 -10.03 -6.38 -15.96
N THR A 136 -9.54 -5.58 -16.88
CA THR A 136 -9.07 -4.22 -16.59
C THR A 136 -10.18 -3.35 -15.99
N LYS A 137 -11.42 -3.46 -16.48
CA LYS A 137 -12.57 -2.76 -15.88
C LYS A 137 -12.83 -3.20 -14.43
N PHE A 138 -12.72 -4.49 -14.13
CA PHE A 138 -12.90 -4.99 -12.76
C PHE A 138 -11.81 -4.47 -11.81
N VAL A 139 -10.55 -4.45 -12.26
CA VAL A 139 -9.44 -3.87 -11.48
C VAL A 139 -9.68 -2.38 -11.23
N LYS A 140 -10.04 -1.61 -12.26
CA LYS A 140 -10.39 -0.19 -12.11
C LYS A 140 -11.56 0.04 -11.16
N TRP A 141 -12.56 -0.82 -11.19
CA TRP A 141 -13.69 -0.73 -10.26
C TRP A 141 -13.25 -0.95 -8.82
N PHE A 142 -12.45 -1.97 -8.58
CA PHE A 142 -11.87 -2.22 -7.27
C PHE A 142 -11.03 -1.03 -6.77
N LEU A 143 -10.11 -0.51 -7.58
CA LEU A 143 -9.28 0.63 -7.23
C LEU A 143 -10.12 1.90 -6.95
N ARG A 144 -11.18 2.12 -7.70
CA ARG A 144 -12.10 3.24 -7.44
C ARG A 144 -12.87 3.07 -6.14
N TRP A 145 -13.33 1.87 -5.85
CA TRP A 145 -14.02 1.57 -4.60
C TRP A 145 -13.08 1.76 -3.41
N SER A 146 -11.87 1.20 -3.46
CA SER A 146 -10.88 1.29 -2.39
C SER A 146 -10.39 2.72 -2.15
N ASN A 147 -10.23 3.52 -3.22
CA ASN A 147 -9.93 4.95 -3.08
C ASN A 147 -11.05 5.70 -2.35
N ARG A 148 -12.32 5.46 -2.71
CA ARG A 148 -13.47 6.08 -2.02
C ARG A 148 -13.59 5.66 -0.55
N LYS A 149 -13.12 4.47 -0.20
CA LYS A 149 -13.02 3.99 1.19
C LYS A 149 -11.81 4.56 1.95
N GLY A 150 -10.93 5.30 1.29
CA GLY A 150 -9.75 5.92 1.90
C GLY A 150 -8.54 5.00 2.03
N TYR A 151 -8.55 3.83 1.39
CA TYR A 151 -7.43 2.88 1.45
C TYR A 151 -6.17 3.39 0.71
N HIS A 152 -6.33 4.26 -0.29
CA HIS A 152 -5.21 4.85 -1.04
C HIS A 152 -5.60 6.17 -1.71
N GLN A 153 -4.58 6.91 -2.17
CA GLN A 153 -4.74 8.17 -2.90
C GLN A 153 -4.33 8.06 -4.40
N ASN A 154 -3.92 6.88 -4.85
CA ASN A 154 -3.52 6.68 -6.23
C ASN A 154 -4.71 6.82 -7.18
N MET A 155 -4.62 7.73 -8.15
CA MET A 155 -5.66 8.04 -9.16
C MET A 155 -5.21 7.67 -10.58
N ALA A 156 -4.04 7.04 -10.77
CA ALA A 156 -3.51 6.69 -12.10
C ALA A 156 -4.46 5.79 -12.90
N TYR A 157 -5.20 4.93 -12.20
CA TYR A 157 -6.20 4.05 -12.81
C TYR A 157 -7.33 4.80 -13.51
N ASP A 158 -7.69 6.00 -13.07
CA ASP A 158 -8.87 6.72 -13.59
C ASP A 158 -8.64 7.20 -15.01
N LYS A 159 -7.46 7.74 -15.30
CA LYS A 159 -7.04 8.22 -16.62
C LYS A 159 -6.61 7.09 -17.55
N PHE A 160 -6.29 5.92 -17.04
CA PHE A 160 -5.80 4.81 -17.85
C PHE A 160 -6.90 4.27 -18.77
N THR A 161 -6.61 4.20 -20.05
CA THR A 161 -7.47 3.56 -21.07
C THR A 161 -6.63 2.58 -21.87
N PRO A 162 -6.95 1.27 -21.82
CA PRO A 162 -6.17 0.28 -22.55
C PRO A 162 -6.31 0.50 -24.06
N LYS A 163 -5.17 0.65 -24.74
CA LYS A 163 -5.11 0.67 -26.19
C LYS A 163 -5.20 -0.77 -26.72
N MET A 164 -6.39 -1.17 -27.13
CA MET A 164 -6.62 -2.50 -27.69
C MET A 164 -7.15 -2.38 -29.10
N LYS A 165 -6.53 -3.13 -30.04
CA LYS A 165 -7.10 -3.26 -31.38
C LYS A 165 -8.43 -4.00 -31.27
N SER A 166 -9.46 -3.45 -31.87
CA SER A 166 -10.72 -4.17 -32.11
C SER A 166 -10.40 -5.40 -32.95
N ALA A 167 -10.94 -6.55 -32.56
CA ALA A 167 -10.89 -7.73 -33.40
C ALA A 167 -11.81 -7.56 -34.58
#